data_7626f20d26f3ebdded70e3fbfb1e857b
#
_entry.id   7626f20d26f3ebdded70e3fbfb1e857b
#
_cell.length_a   1.000
_cell.length_b   1.000
_cell.length_c   1.000
_cell.angle_alpha   90.00
_cell.angle_beta   90.00
_cell.angle_gamma   90.00
#
_symmetry.space_group_name_H-M   'P 1'
#
loop_
_entity.id
_entity.type
_entity.pdbx_description
1 polymer ?
#
loop_
_entity_poly.entity_id
_entity_poly.type
_entity_poly.pdbx_seq_one_letter_code
_entity_poly.pdbx_strand_id
1 'polypeptide(L)'
;MTPLTADIEPHRAAFLELEYSASSAYNEFVYKDRAQADTVRTLLLDKGVAEFTSHYSRALVEDGALAGFITRLSAEELKQCRMKSAFAIGKSGVFEKDPALLDRMRIAADILASVGQGDFYISRLAVGPDYGGRGYAGLLMRHAHDEAVRNGARRLTFEVASDNLPVYNMHRKQGFEEVERRHGHDPGTGRSLTFIQMARPV
;
A
#
# COMPACT_ATOMS: atom_id res chain seq x y z
N MET A 1 -12.08 -20.61 11.24
CA MET A 1 -11.05 -19.58 10.95
C MET A 1 -11.02 -19.42 9.44
N THR A 2 -11.40 -18.25 8.93
CA THR A 2 -11.45 -17.98 7.49
C THR A 2 -10.03 -18.01 6.93
N PRO A 3 -9.71 -18.84 5.91
CA PRO A 3 -8.36 -18.93 5.40
C PRO A 3 -7.98 -17.67 4.64
N LEU A 4 -6.75 -17.20 4.83
CA LEU A 4 -6.16 -16.17 3.97
C LEU A 4 -5.84 -16.79 2.61
N THR A 5 -6.31 -16.18 1.54
CA THR A 5 -6.04 -16.61 0.16
C THR A 5 -5.17 -15.58 -0.58
N ALA A 6 -4.37 -16.04 -1.52
CA ALA A 6 -3.60 -15.13 -2.40
C ALA A 6 -4.42 -14.63 -3.59
N ASP A 7 -5.48 -15.34 -3.94
CA ASP A 7 -6.28 -15.00 -5.12
C ASP A 7 -7.23 -13.84 -4.84
N ILE A 8 -6.97 -12.72 -5.50
CA ILE A 8 -7.80 -11.50 -5.45
C ILE A 8 -8.69 -11.35 -6.69
N GLU A 9 -8.45 -12.13 -7.75
CA GLU A 9 -9.15 -11.97 -9.03
C GLU A 9 -10.66 -12.20 -8.92
N PRO A 10 -11.18 -13.18 -8.16
CA PRO A 10 -12.62 -13.32 -7.96
C PRO A 10 -13.27 -12.12 -7.27
N HIS A 11 -12.46 -11.29 -6.58
CA HIS A 11 -12.90 -10.14 -5.80
C HIS A 11 -12.35 -8.82 -6.35
N ARG A 12 -11.89 -8.79 -7.60
CA ARG A 12 -11.13 -7.68 -8.20
C ARG A 12 -11.76 -6.31 -7.99
N ALA A 13 -13.05 -6.16 -8.23
CA ALA A 13 -13.73 -4.87 -8.06
C ALA A 13 -13.71 -4.39 -6.59
N ALA A 14 -14.09 -5.26 -5.66
CA ALA A 14 -14.05 -4.96 -4.22
C ALA A 14 -12.60 -4.71 -3.73
N PHE A 15 -11.64 -5.45 -4.27
CA PHE A 15 -10.23 -5.28 -3.97
C PHE A 15 -9.71 -3.89 -4.40
N LEU A 16 -10.01 -3.44 -5.62
CA LEU A 16 -9.60 -2.12 -6.11
C LEU A 16 -10.22 -0.98 -5.29
N GLU A 17 -11.49 -1.12 -4.86
CA GLU A 17 -12.12 -0.16 -3.95
C GLU A 17 -11.40 -0.09 -2.61
N LEU A 18 -11.16 -1.25 -2.02
CA LEU A 18 -10.54 -1.34 -0.69
C LEU A 18 -9.06 -0.90 -0.72
N GLU A 19 -8.34 -1.21 -1.80
CA GLU A 19 -6.96 -0.77 -2.02
C GLU A 19 -6.87 0.74 -2.20
N TYR A 20 -7.82 1.35 -2.94
CA TYR A 20 -7.89 2.80 -3.05
C TYR A 20 -8.09 3.46 -1.68
N SER A 21 -9.00 2.93 -0.89
CA SER A 21 -9.28 3.41 0.47
C SER A 21 -8.05 3.32 1.38
N ALA A 22 -7.32 2.20 1.31
CA ALA A 22 -6.09 1.99 2.07
C ALA A 22 -4.97 3.00 1.76
N SER A 23 -5.02 3.59 0.57
CA SER A 23 -4.01 4.53 0.05
C SER A 23 -4.59 5.89 -0.29
N SER A 24 -5.73 6.27 0.30
CA SER A 24 -6.47 7.49 -0.07
C SER A 24 -5.59 8.74 -0.08
N ALA A 25 -4.82 8.98 0.99
CA ALA A 25 -3.94 10.14 1.08
C ALA A 25 -2.89 10.21 -0.05
N TYR A 26 -2.29 9.05 -0.39
CA TYR A 26 -1.38 8.95 -1.53
C TYR A 26 -2.10 9.20 -2.86
N ASN A 27 -3.24 8.55 -3.05
CA ASN A 27 -4.01 8.65 -4.29
C ASN A 27 -4.52 10.07 -4.54
N GLU A 28 -5.01 10.74 -3.49
CA GLU A 28 -5.48 12.13 -3.55
C GLU A 28 -4.33 13.12 -3.79
N PHE A 29 -3.12 12.83 -3.31
CA PHE A 29 -1.95 13.64 -3.58
C PHE A 29 -1.47 13.49 -5.02
N VAL A 30 -1.35 12.25 -5.51
CA VAL A 30 -0.72 11.93 -6.80
C VAL A 30 -1.66 12.16 -7.97
N TYR A 31 -2.90 11.66 -7.87
CA TYR A 31 -3.82 11.68 -9.00
C TYR A 31 -4.71 12.92 -9.00
N LYS A 32 -5.04 13.38 -10.18
CA LYS A 32 -5.92 14.52 -10.39
C LYS A 32 -7.34 14.22 -9.86
N ASP A 33 -7.83 13.03 -10.13
CA ASP A 33 -9.15 12.54 -9.74
C ASP A 33 -9.17 11.02 -9.63
N ARG A 34 -10.28 10.49 -9.13
CA ARG A 34 -10.50 9.05 -8.98
C ARG A 34 -10.39 8.28 -10.30
N ALA A 35 -10.89 8.83 -11.40
CA ALA A 35 -10.88 8.16 -12.69
C ALA A 35 -9.43 7.96 -13.22
N GLN A 36 -8.57 8.95 -13.01
CA GLN A 36 -7.13 8.82 -13.33
C GLN A 36 -6.47 7.76 -12.45
N ALA A 37 -6.73 7.77 -11.14
CA ALA A 37 -6.22 6.77 -10.21
C ALA A 37 -6.65 5.35 -10.65
N ASP A 38 -7.92 5.14 -10.93
CA ASP A 38 -8.46 3.85 -11.36
C ASP A 38 -7.86 3.38 -12.68
N THR A 39 -7.66 4.29 -13.63
CA THR A 39 -6.99 3.99 -14.92
C THR A 39 -5.58 3.45 -14.69
N VAL A 40 -4.77 4.14 -13.88
CA VAL A 40 -3.38 3.73 -13.61
C VAL A 40 -3.33 2.43 -12.81
N ARG A 41 -4.16 2.30 -11.77
CA ARG A 41 -4.19 1.11 -10.91
C ARG A 41 -4.64 -0.14 -11.66
N THR A 42 -5.67 -0.02 -12.49
CA THR A 42 -6.14 -1.10 -13.36
C THR A 42 -5.05 -1.51 -14.35
N LEU A 43 -4.41 -0.55 -15.01
CA LEU A 43 -3.27 -0.82 -15.90
C LEU A 43 -2.17 -1.63 -15.21
N LEU A 44 -1.76 -1.22 -14.01
CA LEU A 44 -0.69 -1.89 -13.27
C LEU A 44 -1.08 -3.31 -12.83
N LEU A 45 -2.34 -3.50 -12.44
CA LEU A 45 -2.86 -4.81 -12.07
C LEU A 45 -2.96 -5.74 -13.29
N ASP A 46 -3.48 -5.26 -14.42
CA ASP A 46 -3.58 -6.02 -15.67
C ASP A 46 -2.22 -6.46 -16.22
N LYS A 47 -1.20 -5.63 -16.01
CA LYS A 47 0.19 -5.97 -16.40
C LYS A 47 0.90 -6.85 -15.37
N GLY A 48 0.30 -7.13 -14.22
CA GLY A 48 0.92 -7.90 -13.15
C GLY A 48 2.18 -7.26 -12.55
N VAL A 49 2.29 -5.92 -12.59
CA VAL A 49 3.48 -5.19 -12.13
C VAL A 49 3.23 -4.32 -10.89
N ALA A 50 1.98 -4.25 -10.41
CA ALA A 50 1.65 -3.53 -9.19
C ALA A 50 2.20 -4.22 -7.93
N GLU A 51 2.51 -3.42 -6.92
CA GLU A 51 2.81 -3.95 -5.56
C GLU A 51 1.64 -4.77 -5.01
N PHE A 52 0.42 -4.44 -5.41
CA PHE A 52 -0.84 -5.02 -4.93
C PHE A 52 -1.41 -6.14 -5.82
N THR A 53 -0.56 -6.87 -6.55
CA THR A 53 -0.98 -8.10 -7.27
C THR A 53 -1.23 -9.26 -6.32
N SER A 54 -1.91 -10.31 -6.78
CA SER A 54 -2.15 -11.54 -6.01
C SER A 54 -0.85 -12.22 -5.54
N HIS A 55 0.25 -11.99 -6.22
CA HIS A 55 1.56 -12.48 -5.79
C HIS A 55 1.97 -11.90 -4.43
N TYR A 56 1.76 -10.60 -4.22
CA TYR A 56 2.16 -9.89 -3.01
C TYR A 56 1.01 -9.69 -2.02
N SER A 57 -0.22 -9.93 -2.44
CA SER A 57 -1.41 -9.71 -1.61
C SER A 57 -1.94 -11.02 -1.03
N ARG A 58 -2.56 -10.94 0.15
CA ARG A 58 -3.35 -12.01 0.75
C ARG A 58 -4.72 -11.45 1.09
N ALA A 59 -5.73 -12.04 0.51
CA ALA A 59 -7.12 -11.69 0.75
C ALA A 59 -7.68 -12.44 1.97
N LEU A 60 -8.45 -11.75 2.78
CA LEU A 60 -9.33 -12.33 3.79
C LEU A 60 -10.74 -12.34 3.22
N VAL A 61 -11.32 -13.54 3.07
CA VAL A 61 -12.66 -13.72 2.52
C VAL A 61 -13.56 -14.29 3.59
N GLU A 62 -14.74 -13.69 3.79
CA GLU A 62 -15.79 -14.16 4.69
C GLU A 62 -17.10 -14.28 3.89
N ASP A 63 -17.76 -15.42 3.98
CA ASP A 63 -19.02 -15.71 3.29
C ASP A 63 -19.00 -15.39 1.77
N GLY A 64 -17.86 -15.67 1.14
CA GLY A 64 -17.65 -15.41 -0.29
C GLY A 64 -17.36 -13.95 -0.66
N ALA A 65 -17.30 -13.03 0.30
CA ALA A 65 -16.99 -11.61 0.07
C ALA A 65 -15.59 -11.24 0.61
N LEU A 66 -14.94 -10.26 -0.03
CA LEU A 66 -13.65 -9.73 0.43
C LEU A 66 -13.86 -8.92 1.71
N ALA A 67 -13.41 -9.45 2.84
CA ALA A 67 -13.47 -8.79 4.14
C ALA A 67 -12.27 -7.89 4.42
N GLY A 68 -11.12 -8.16 3.78
CA GLY A 68 -9.90 -7.38 3.93
C GLY A 68 -8.76 -7.96 3.15
N PHE A 69 -7.64 -7.27 3.13
CA PHE A 69 -6.42 -7.77 2.51
C PHE A 69 -5.18 -7.15 3.14
N ILE A 70 -4.03 -7.77 2.90
CA ILE A 70 -2.71 -7.22 3.18
C ILE A 70 -1.78 -7.45 1.99
N THR A 71 -1.01 -6.43 1.64
CA THR A 71 0.04 -6.48 0.63
C THR A 71 1.38 -6.27 1.30
N ARG A 72 2.31 -7.18 1.05
CA ARG A 72 3.62 -7.17 1.69
C ARG A 72 4.70 -7.68 0.73
N LEU A 73 5.89 -7.11 0.84
CA LEU A 73 7.04 -7.35 -0.04
C LEU A 73 8.35 -7.28 0.76
N SER A 74 9.35 -8.01 0.29
CA SER A 74 10.74 -7.73 0.66
C SER A 74 11.24 -6.45 0.01
N ALA A 75 12.36 -5.91 0.48
CA ALA A 75 12.97 -4.71 -0.11
C ALA A 75 13.31 -4.90 -1.60
N GLU A 76 13.78 -6.09 -1.99
CA GLU A 76 14.14 -6.39 -3.39
C GLU A 76 12.90 -6.47 -4.28
N GLU A 77 11.85 -7.15 -3.83
CA GLU A 77 10.57 -7.23 -4.55
C GLU A 77 9.95 -5.84 -4.74
N LEU A 78 9.97 -5.00 -3.70
CA LEU A 78 9.48 -3.62 -3.77
C LEU A 78 10.23 -2.81 -4.82
N LYS A 79 11.57 -2.88 -4.83
CA LYS A 79 12.40 -2.21 -5.82
C LYS A 79 12.05 -2.64 -7.25
N GLN A 80 11.91 -3.95 -7.47
CA GLN A 80 11.54 -4.50 -8.78
C GLN A 80 10.14 -4.07 -9.21
N CYS A 81 9.17 -4.10 -8.30
CA CYS A 81 7.81 -3.64 -8.56
C CYS A 81 7.78 -2.16 -8.94
N ARG A 82 8.43 -1.29 -8.18
CA ARG A 82 8.48 0.15 -8.45
C ARG A 82 9.10 0.45 -9.81
N MET A 83 10.18 -0.24 -10.17
CA MET A 83 10.82 -0.08 -11.48
C MET A 83 9.89 -0.53 -12.63
N LYS A 84 9.25 -1.71 -12.51
CA LYS A 84 8.33 -2.23 -13.52
C LYS A 84 7.08 -1.36 -13.65
N SER A 85 6.53 -0.88 -12.54
CA SER A 85 5.38 0.02 -12.50
C SER A 85 5.70 1.36 -13.17
N ALA A 86 6.85 1.97 -12.85
CA ALA A 86 7.29 3.23 -13.49
C ALA A 86 7.42 3.09 -15.00
N PHE A 87 7.98 1.98 -15.48
CA PHE A 87 8.10 1.69 -16.91
C PHE A 87 6.72 1.50 -17.57
N ALA A 88 5.81 0.78 -16.92
CA ALA A 88 4.46 0.56 -17.46
C ALA A 88 3.66 1.85 -17.55
N ILE A 89 3.73 2.71 -16.52
CA ILE A 89 3.10 4.03 -16.50
C ILE A 89 3.71 4.92 -17.59
N GLY A 90 5.04 4.96 -17.71
CA GLY A 90 5.73 5.75 -18.72
C GLY A 90 5.32 5.43 -20.17
N LYS A 91 4.94 4.16 -20.43
CA LYS A 91 4.47 3.71 -21.76
C LYS A 91 2.96 3.82 -21.97
N SER A 92 2.20 4.26 -20.99
CA SER A 92 0.74 4.24 -21.05
C SER A 92 0.10 5.45 -21.72
N GLY A 93 0.87 6.51 -21.99
CA GLY A 93 0.36 7.78 -22.49
C GLY A 93 -0.35 8.62 -21.42
N VAL A 94 -0.29 8.24 -20.14
CA VAL A 94 -0.96 9.01 -19.08
C VAL A 94 -0.32 10.37 -18.84
N PHE A 95 1.00 10.48 -19.09
CA PHE A 95 1.73 11.73 -18.92
C PHE A 95 1.46 12.75 -20.04
N GLU A 96 1.08 12.29 -21.25
CA GLU A 96 0.62 13.21 -22.29
C GLU A 96 -0.74 13.85 -21.93
N LYS A 97 -1.57 13.15 -21.18
CA LYS A 97 -2.87 13.63 -20.71
C LYS A 97 -2.78 14.50 -19.43
N ASP A 98 -1.75 14.28 -18.64
CA ASP A 98 -1.46 15.04 -17.41
C ASP A 98 0.06 15.11 -17.19
N PRO A 99 0.75 16.10 -17.78
CA PRO A 99 2.19 16.26 -17.62
C PRO A 99 2.63 16.47 -16.17
N ALA A 100 1.81 17.08 -15.34
CA ALA A 100 2.11 17.33 -13.92
C ALA A 100 2.05 16.05 -13.06
N LEU A 101 1.45 14.96 -13.55
CA LEU A 101 1.40 13.68 -12.84
C LEU A 101 2.80 13.14 -12.54
N LEU A 102 3.74 13.30 -13.46
CA LEU A 102 5.13 12.82 -13.27
C LEU A 102 5.79 13.52 -12.08
N ASP A 103 5.61 14.83 -11.93
CA ASP A 103 6.20 15.59 -10.83
C ASP A 103 5.55 15.21 -9.49
N ARG A 104 4.22 15.05 -9.45
CA ARG A 104 3.54 14.55 -8.25
C ARG A 104 4.00 13.15 -7.86
N MET A 105 4.20 12.26 -8.84
CA MET A 105 4.73 10.91 -8.57
C MET A 105 6.17 10.94 -8.06
N ARG A 106 7.02 11.84 -8.54
CA ARG A 106 8.38 12.03 -8.02
C ARG A 106 8.36 12.51 -6.57
N ILE A 107 7.59 13.56 -6.28
CA ILE A 107 7.42 14.06 -4.90
C ILE A 107 6.91 12.95 -3.99
N ALA A 108 5.90 12.20 -4.44
CA ALA A 108 5.36 11.08 -3.68
C ALA A 108 6.41 9.97 -3.45
N ALA A 109 7.24 9.66 -4.43
CA ALA A 109 8.30 8.66 -4.28
C ALA A 109 9.37 9.07 -3.24
N ASP A 110 9.68 10.37 -3.14
CA ASP A 110 10.66 10.91 -2.20
C ASP A 110 10.17 10.85 -0.74
N ILE A 111 8.85 10.82 -0.52
CA ILE A 111 8.26 10.76 0.82
C ILE A 111 7.87 9.35 1.26
N LEU A 112 7.91 8.37 0.36
CA LEU A 112 7.71 6.96 0.75
C LEU A 112 8.91 6.45 1.55
N ALA A 113 8.68 5.45 2.41
CA ALA A 113 9.70 4.87 3.27
C ALA A 113 10.89 4.32 2.47
N SER A 114 12.07 4.52 3.03
CA SER A 114 13.25 3.76 2.64
C SER A 114 13.15 2.36 3.24
N VAL A 115 12.99 1.37 2.37
CA VAL A 115 12.94 -0.05 2.75
C VAL A 115 14.31 -0.65 2.52
N GLY A 116 15.01 -1.00 3.60
CA GLY A 116 16.37 -1.51 3.58
C GLY A 116 16.43 -3.03 3.52
N GLN A 117 17.65 -3.56 3.29
CA GLN A 117 17.89 -4.99 3.35
C GLN A 117 17.54 -5.55 4.75
N GLY A 118 16.70 -6.58 4.78
CA GLY A 118 16.18 -7.17 6.02
C GLY A 118 14.89 -6.56 6.52
N ASP A 119 14.33 -5.58 5.83
CA ASP A 119 12.97 -5.10 6.05
C ASP A 119 11.96 -5.95 5.28
N PHE A 120 10.82 -6.20 5.91
CA PHE A 120 9.63 -6.73 5.27
C PHE A 120 8.57 -5.64 5.27
N TYR A 121 8.24 -5.16 4.08
CA TYR A 121 7.43 -3.97 3.89
C TYR A 121 5.95 -4.31 3.73
N ILE A 122 5.10 -3.68 4.50
CA ILE A 122 3.66 -3.73 4.36
C ILE A 122 3.23 -2.52 3.52
N SER A 123 2.95 -2.77 2.24
CA SER A 123 2.57 -1.72 1.31
C SER A 123 1.13 -1.26 1.53
N ARG A 124 0.23 -2.18 1.86
CA ARG A 124 -1.21 -1.92 2.05
C ARG A 124 -1.79 -2.87 3.09
N LEU A 125 -2.69 -2.36 3.90
CA LEU A 125 -3.59 -3.16 4.73
C LEU A 125 -4.94 -2.45 4.79
N ALA A 126 -6.01 -3.18 4.50
CA ALA A 126 -7.36 -2.67 4.69
C ALA A 126 -8.32 -3.79 5.13
N VAL A 127 -9.32 -3.37 5.87
CA VAL A 127 -10.49 -4.17 6.26
C VAL A 127 -11.72 -3.41 5.80
N GLY A 128 -12.64 -4.10 5.14
CA GLY A 128 -13.87 -3.51 4.66
C GLY A 128 -14.70 -2.90 5.81
N PRO A 129 -15.44 -1.82 5.58
CA PRO A 129 -16.16 -1.11 6.62
C PRO A 129 -17.15 -2.01 7.37
N ASP A 130 -17.81 -2.95 6.69
CA ASP A 130 -18.77 -3.88 7.27
C ASP A 130 -18.13 -4.96 8.15
N TYR A 131 -16.81 -5.05 8.13
CA TYR A 131 -16.01 -6.04 8.85
C TYR A 131 -15.17 -5.43 9.98
N GLY A 132 -15.41 -4.16 10.28
CA GLY A 132 -14.74 -3.44 11.36
C GLY A 132 -15.00 -4.06 12.75
N GLY A 133 -14.02 -3.93 13.66
CA GLY A 133 -14.16 -4.43 15.05
C GLY A 133 -14.04 -5.95 15.24
N ARG A 134 -13.91 -6.75 14.16
CA ARG A 134 -13.82 -8.21 14.21
C ARG A 134 -12.39 -8.75 14.38
N GLY A 135 -11.41 -7.86 14.56
CA GLY A 135 -10.01 -8.26 14.77
C GLY A 135 -9.25 -8.64 13.48
N TYR A 136 -9.83 -8.43 12.30
CA TYR A 136 -9.25 -8.84 11.01
C TYR A 136 -7.95 -8.10 10.66
N ALA A 137 -7.83 -6.82 10.99
CA ALA A 137 -6.56 -6.11 10.84
C ALA A 137 -5.43 -6.77 11.64
N GLY A 138 -5.72 -7.18 12.88
CA GLY A 138 -4.77 -7.91 13.71
C GLY A 138 -4.42 -9.30 13.16
N LEU A 139 -5.38 -10.01 12.54
CA LEU A 139 -5.13 -11.28 11.87
C LEU A 139 -4.20 -11.10 10.67
N LEU A 140 -4.46 -10.12 9.82
CA LEU A 140 -3.63 -9.79 8.65
C LEU A 140 -2.22 -9.38 9.08
N MET A 141 -2.06 -8.57 10.13
CA MET A 141 -0.76 -8.18 10.66
C MET A 141 0.03 -9.37 11.25
N ARG A 142 -0.63 -10.29 11.95
CA ARG A 142 0.03 -11.53 12.42
C ARG A 142 0.52 -12.36 11.25
N HIS A 143 -0.30 -12.51 10.20
CA HIS A 143 0.11 -13.23 9.00
C HIS A 143 1.36 -12.61 8.36
N ALA A 144 1.42 -11.27 8.23
CA ALA A 144 2.61 -10.60 7.72
C ALA A 144 3.84 -10.79 8.62
N HIS A 145 3.65 -10.77 9.94
CA HIS A 145 4.74 -11.06 10.89
C HIS A 145 5.28 -12.48 10.70
N ASP A 146 4.40 -13.48 10.63
CA ASP A 146 4.82 -14.88 10.45
C ASP A 146 5.52 -15.11 9.11
N GLU A 147 5.10 -14.40 8.05
CA GLU A 147 5.82 -14.42 6.77
C GLU A 147 7.19 -13.73 6.88
N ALA A 148 7.28 -12.59 7.56
CA ALA A 148 8.54 -11.89 7.79
C ALA A 148 9.55 -12.79 8.51
N VAL A 149 9.11 -13.49 9.57
CA VAL A 149 9.95 -14.49 10.29
C VAL A 149 10.44 -15.57 9.32
N ARG A 150 9.54 -16.18 8.55
CA ARG A 150 9.89 -17.24 7.57
C ARG A 150 10.87 -16.77 6.49
N ASN A 151 10.80 -15.50 6.13
CA ASN A 151 11.72 -14.89 5.16
C ASN A 151 13.02 -14.35 5.79
N GLY A 152 13.24 -14.55 7.09
CA GLY A 152 14.43 -14.09 7.79
C GLY A 152 14.53 -12.55 7.85
N ALA A 153 13.40 -11.86 7.78
CA ALA A 153 13.37 -10.42 7.94
C ALA A 153 13.73 -10.03 9.38
N ARG A 154 14.34 -8.87 9.54
CA ARG A 154 14.71 -8.33 10.86
C ARG A 154 13.65 -7.38 11.39
N ARG A 155 12.83 -6.80 10.51
CA ARG A 155 11.93 -5.72 10.85
C ARG A 155 10.72 -5.69 9.92
N LEU A 156 9.53 -5.47 10.48
CA LEU A 156 8.35 -5.04 9.73
C LEU A 156 8.37 -3.51 9.60
N THR A 157 8.05 -2.97 8.43
CA THR A 157 7.95 -1.52 8.21
C THR A 157 6.80 -1.17 7.26
N PHE A 158 6.24 0.01 7.44
CA PHE A 158 5.19 0.60 6.59
C PHE A 158 5.14 2.12 6.79
N GLU A 159 4.32 2.83 5.98
CA GLU A 159 4.00 4.23 6.20
C GLU A 159 2.53 4.41 6.61
N VAL A 160 2.30 5.44 7.41
CA VAL A 160 0.96 5.96 7.71
C VAL A 160 0.92 7.46 7.43
N ALA A 161 -0.17 7.94 6.83
CA ALA A 161 -0.38 9.37 6.67
C ALA A 161 -0.47 10.05 8.05
N SER A 162 0.17 11.20 8.21
CA SER A 162 0.34 11.85 9.52
C SER A 162 -0.97 12.31 10.16
N ASP A 163 -2.01 12.47 9.38
CA ASP A 163 -3.38 12.80 9.81
C ASP A 163 -4.21 11.57 10.17
N ASN A 164 -3.77 10.36 9.82
CA ASN A 164 -4.43 9.11 10.20
C ASN A 164 -4.05 8.68 11.63
N LEU A 165 -4.37 9.52 12.60
CA LEU A 165 -4.07 9.30 14.01
C LEU A 165 -4.64 7.99 14.58
N PRO A 166 -5.85 7.53 14.20
CA PRO A 166 -6.36 6.24 14.66
C PRO A 166 -5.44 5.09 14.30
N VAL A 167 -4.99 5.00 13.05
CA VAL A 167 -4.09 3.94 12.57
C VAL A 167 -2.71 4.08 13.21
N TYR A 168 -2.16 5.28 13.26
CA TYR A 168 -0.89 5.56 13.94
C TYR A 168 -0.91 5.07 15.39
N ASN A 169 -1.92 5.48 16.19
CA ASN A 169 -2.03 5.10 17.59
C ASN A 169 -2.26 3.60 17.79
N MET A 170 -3.01 2.95 16.89
CA MET A 170 -3.22 1.50 16.92
C MET A 170 -1.88 0.78 16.77
N HIS A 171 -1.04 1.16 15.83
CA HIS A 171 0.26 0.52 15.60
C HIS A 171 1.28 0.84 16.69
N ARG A 172 1.24 2.05 17.27
CA ARG A 172 2.04 2.36 18.48
C ARG A 172 1.76 1.37 19.62
N LYS A 173 0.47 1.06 19.86
CA LYS A 173 0.06 0.06 20.86
C LYS A 173 0.52 -1.36 20.51
N GLN A 174 0.79 -1.65 19.25
CA GLN A 174 1.33 -2.93 18.77
C GLN A 174 2.87 -2.99 18.77
N GLY A 175 3.54 -1.99 19.35
CA GLY A 175 4.99 -1.94 19.48
C GLY A 175 5.73 -1.40 18.26
N PHE A 176 5.02 -0.80 17.29
CA PHE A 176 5.69 -0.07 16.21
C PHE A 176 6.18 1.29 16.70
N GLU A 177 7.38 1.66 16.26
CA GLU A 177 8.00 2.94 16.57
C GLU A 177 8.08 3.80 15.31
N GLU A 178 8.00 5.11 15.49
CA GLU A 178 8.27 6.08 14.43
C GLU A 178 9.77 6.07 14.11
N VAL A 179 10.11 5.86 12.84
CA VAL A 179 11.49 5.84 12.35
C VAL A 179 11.85 7.16 11.70
N GLU A 180 10.95 7.66 10.88
CA GLU A 180 11.17 8.86 10.08
C GLU A 180 9.82 9.51 9.71
N ARG A 181 9.87 10.82 9.48
CA ARG A 181 8.72 11.58 8.96
C ARG A 181 9.16 12.36 7.73
N ARG A 182 8.44 12.20 6.63
CA ARG A 182 8.75 12.85 5.36
C ARG A 182 7.56 13.64 4.87
N HIS A 183 7.84 14.85 4.37
CA HIS A 183 6.84 15.78 3.88
C HIS A 183 7.09 16.09 2.40
N GLY A 184 6.03 16.05 1.60
CA GLY A 184 6.01 16.48 0.21
C GLY A 184 4.97 17.57 -0.01
N HIS A 185 5.29 18.51 -0.88
CA HIS A 185 4.41 19.57 -1.29
C HIS A 185 4.44 19.70 -2.82
N ASP A 186 3.26 19.68 -3.44
CA ASP A 186 3.10 19.95 -4.87
C ASP A 186 2.73 21.43 -5.07
N PRO A 187 3.65 22.26 -5.58
CA PRO A 187 3.38 23.68 -5.79
C PRO A 187 2.32 23.95 -6.87
N GLY A 188 2.11 22.99 -7.79
CA GLY A 188 1.15 23.13 -8.87
C GLY A 188 -0.30 23.03 -8.41
N THR A 189 -0.58 22.20 -7.41
CA THR A 189 -1.94 22.01 -6.85
C THR A 189 -2.08 22.58 -5.45
N GLY A 190 -0.98 22.96 -4.78
CA GLY A 190 -0.96 23.34 -3.37
C GLY A 190 -1.18 22.19 -2.41
N ARG A 191 -1.25 20.93 -2.89
CA ARG A 191 -1.45 19.75 -2.06
C ARG A 191 -0.18 19.43 -1.27
N SER A 192 -0.36 18.95 -0.06
CA SER A 192 0.72 18.48 0.80
C SER A 192 0.39 17.09 1.34
N LEU A 193 1.43 16.27 1.53
CA LEU A 193 1.31 14.95 2.12
C LEU A 193 2.48 14.71 3.06
N THR A 194 2.21 14.17 4.23
CA THR A 194 3.25 13.76 5.18
C THR A 194 3.03 12.30 5.54
N PHE A 195 4.05 11.48 5.33
CA PHE A 195 4.09 10.12 5.81
C PHE A 195 5.01 9.96 7.02
N ILE A 196 4.57 9.12 7.93
CA ILE A 196 5.33 8.65 9.07
C ILE A 196 5.71 7.20 8.79
N GLN A 197 7.00 6.94 8.64
CA GLN A 197 7.50 5.57 8.59
C GLN A 197 7.48 4.97 9.99
N MET A 198 6.85 3.82 10.12
CA MET A 198 6.81 3.05 11.36
C MET A 198 7.48 1.71 11.17
N ALA A 199 8.17 1.23 12.20
CA ALA A 199 8.81 -0.08 12.16
C ALA A 199 8.78 -0.78 13.52
N ARG A 200 8.88 -2.12 13.46
CA ARG A 200 8.98 -2.99 14.64
C ARG A 200 9.91 -4.17 14.32
N PRO A 201 10.79 -4.61 15.23
CA PRO A 201 11.48 -5.88 15.09
C PRO A 201 10.54 -7.05 14.89
N VAL A 202 11.01 -8.09 14.19
CA VAL A 202 10.29 -9.35 13.95
C VAL A 202 10.64 -10.36 15.02
#